data_4d424802688a9a89b6eba0bcc63f49b7
#
_entry.id   4d424802688a9a89b6eba0bcc63f49b7
#
_cell.length_a   1.000
_cell.length_b   1.000
_cell.length_c   1.000
_cell.angle_alpha   90.00
_cell.angle_beta   90.00
_cell.angle_gamma   90.00
#
_symmetry.space_group_name_H-M   'P 1'
#
loop_
_entity.id
_entity.type
_entity.pdbx_description
1 polymer ?
#
loop_
_entity_poly.entity_id
_entity_poly.type
_entity_poly.pdbx_seq_one_letter_code
_entity_poly.pdbx_strand_id
1 'polypeptide(L)'
;MQLPNLDPVLFTVPALPEVTQPSHPLRILLLYGSVRERSYSRLASEEAARLLQALGCETKIFNPSGLPLPDDAPDTHPKVAELRALAEWAEGMVWTSPERHGAMTGIMKSQIDWIPLNSGAVRPTQGKTLAVMQVSGGSQSFNAVNQMRILGRWMRMLTIPNQSSVAKAFLEFDEAGRMKPSAYYDRIVDVMEELVKFTLLTRGASGWLTDRYSERKESAEALSKRVNLRGV
;
A
#
# COMPACT_ATOMS: atom_id res chain seq x y z
N MET A 1 -25.16 -0.44 31.97
CA MET A 1 -24.91 -1.59 31.06
C MET A 1 -23.72 -2.37 31.63
N GLN A 2 -23.88 -3.65 31.94
CA GLN A 2 -22.77 -4.48 32.40
C GLN A 2 -22.09 -5.16 31.20
N LEU A 3 -20.79 -5.03 31.08
CA LEU A 3 -19.94 -5.64 30.04
C LEU A 3 -18.97 -6.63 30.72
N PRO A 4 -19.44 -7.83 31.15
CA PRO A 4 -18.71 -8.71 32.08
C PRO A 4 -17.41 -9.27 31.49
N ASN A 5 -17.24 -9.26 30.17
CA ASN A 5 -16.04 -9.76 29.49
C ASN A 5 -15.04 -8.67 29.14
N LEU A 6 -15.30 -7.44 29.57
CA LEU A 6 -14.46 -6.28 29.29
C LEU A 6 -13.61 -5.94 30.48
N ASP A 7 -12.31 -5.75 30.27
CA ASP A 7 -11.41 -5.19 31.28
C ASP A 7 -11.61 -3.65 31.32
N PRO A 8 -12.17 -3.11 32.41
CA PRO A 8 -12.49 -1.69 32.50
C PRO A 8 -11.26 -0.79 32.59
N VAL A 9 -10.09 -1.30 32.96
CA VAL A 9 -8.83 -0.55 33.04
C VAL A 9 -8.23 -0.35 31.64
N LEU A 10 -8.37 -1.36 30.80
CA LEU A 10 -7.81 -1.36 29.45
C LEU A 10 -8.79 -0.79 28.40
N PHE A 11 -10.09 -0.73 28.74
CA PHE A 11 -11.09 -0.16 27.86
C PHE A 11 -11.20 1.36 28.07
N THR A 12 -10.75 2.11 27.08
CA THR A 12 -10.77 3.57 27.11
C THR A 12 -11.71 4.11 26.05
N VAL A 13 -12.42 5.20 26.36
CA VAL A 13 -13.17 5.93 25.35
C VAL A 13 -12.19 6.68 24.46
N PRO A 14 -12.20 6.44 23.13
CA PRO A 14 -11.29 7.14 22.22
C PRO A 14 -11.52 8.66 22.25
N ALA A 15 -10.45 9.41 22.40
CA ALA A 15 -10.44 10.87 22.21
C ALA A 15 -9.42 11.20 21.12
N LEU A 16 -9.66 12.28 20.38
CA LEU A 16 -8.70 12.72 19.35
C LEU A 16 -7.36 13.06 20.02
N PRO A 17 -6.25 12.50 19.54
CA PRO A 17 -4.93 12.82 20.06
C PRO A 17 -4.51 14.21 19.58
N GLU A 18 -3.58 14.84 20.31
CA GLU A 18 -2.80 15.94 19.74
C GLU A 18 -1.92 15.37 18.61
N VAL A 19 -2.11 15.89 17.39
CA VAL A 19 -1.41 15.39 16.21
C VAL A 19 -0.25 16.32 15.87
N THR A 20 0.98 15.85 16.09
CA THR A 20 2.18 16.52 15.61
C THR A 20 2.53 15.99 14.23
N GLN A 21 2.55 16.87 13.23
CA GLN A 21 2.94 16.49 11.86
C GLN A 21 4.47 16.31 11.77
N PRO A 22 4.97 15.21 11.15
CA PRO A 22 6.37 15.09 10.83
C PRO A 22 6.86 16.24 9.94
N SER A 23 8.11 16.67 10.13
CA SER A 23 8.70 17.80 9.39
C SER A 23 9.15 17.45 7.95
N HIS A 24 9.25 16.16 7.64
CA HIS A 24 9.63 15.71 6.28
C HIS A 24 8.44 15.66 5.33
N PRO A 25 8.65 15.73 4.00
CA PRO A 25 7.61 15.49 3.00
C PRO A 25 6.92 14.15 3.20
N LEU A 26 5.67 14.00 2.71
CA LEU A 26 4.99 12.71 2.69
C LEU A 26 5.79 11.69 1.89
N ARG A 27 5.92 10.47 2.43
CA ARG A 27 6.71 9.38 1.83
C ARG A 27 5.78 8.33 1.23
N ILE A 28 5.79 8.22 -0.09
CA ILE A 28 4.90 7.33 -0.82
C ILE A 28 5.70 6.30 -1.62
N LEU A 29 5.41 5.02 -1.37
CA LEU A 29 5.95 3.88 -2.12
C LEU A 29 4.98 3.47 -3.22
N LEU A 30 5.49 3.32 -4.46
CA LEU A 30 4.70 2.82 -5.58
C LEU A 30 5.19 1.42 -5.97
N LEU A 31 4.25 0.48 -6.06
CA LEU A 31 4.46 -0.89 -6.53
C LEU A 31 3.72 -1.10 -7.84
N TYR A 32 4.34 -1.79 -8.81
CA TYR A 32 3.70 -2.13 -10.07
C TYR A 32 3.85 -3.61 -10.42
N GLY A 33 2.82 -4.18 -11.05
CA GLY A 33 2.66 -5.64 -11.21
C GLY A 33 3.14 -6.19 -12.56
N SER A 34 4.27 -5.72 -13.13
CA SER A 34 4.76 -6.23 -14.41
C SER A 34 6.26 -6.03 -14.57
N VAL A 35 6.93 -7.00 -15.21
CA VAL A 35 8.36 -6.92 -15.59
C VAL A 35 8.55 -6.78 -17.10
N ARG A 36 7.50 -6.47 -17.86
CA ARG A 36 7.62 -6.22 -19.29
C ARG A 36 8.38 -4.92 -19.52
N GLU A 37 9.18 -4.85 -20.59
CA GLU A 37 9.90 -3.65 -20.98
C GLU A 37 8.96 -2.44 -21.13
N ARG A 38 7.92 -2.57 -21.96
CA ARG A 38 6.84 -1.58 -22.04
C ARG A 38 5.67 -2.01 -21.14
N SER A 39 5.77 -1.69 -19.87
CA SER A 39 4.75 -2.01 -18.86
C SER A 39 3.83 -0.83 -18.61
N TYR A 40 2.55 -0.92 -18.99
CA TYR A 40 1.56 0.14 -18.74
C TYR A 40 1.28 0.34 -17.24
N SER A 41 1.41 -0.69 -16.40
CA SER A 41 1.30 -0.50 -14.96
C SER A 41 2.50 0.26 -14.39
N ARG A 42 3.71 0.07 -14.93
CA ARG A 42 4.86 0.90 -14.59
C ARG A 42 4.65 2.35 -15.04
N LEU A 43 4.26 2.56 -16.30
CA LEU A 43 4.01 3.90 -16.83
C LEU A 43 2.94 4.66 -16.04
N ALA A 44 1.85 3.98 -15.63
CA ALA A 44 0.83 4.58 -14.77
C ALA A 44 1.38 4.91 -13.37
N SER A 45 2.24 4.06 -12.80
CA SER A 45 2.92 4.36 -11.54
C SER A 45 3.89 5.53 -11.66
N GLU A 46 4.59 5.66 -12.78
CA GLU A 46 5.48 6.79 -13.05
C GLU A 46 4.69 8.11 -13.18
N GLU A 47 3.52 8.11 -13.83
CA GLU A 47 2.64 9.30 -13.85
C GLU A 47 2.11 9.63 -12.46
N ALA A 48 1.66 8.63 -11.70
CA ALA A 48 1.25 8.83 -10.31
C ALA A 48 2.39 9.41 -9.45
N ALA A 49 3.62 8.94 -9.63
CA ALA A 49 4.78 9.47 -8.92
C ALA A 49 5.06 10.94 -9.27
N ARG A 50 4.95 11.33 -10.56
CA ARG A 50 5.11 12.74 -10.98
C ARG A 50 4.05 13.64 -10.36
N LEU A 51 2.80 13.17 -10.30
CA LEU A 51 1.70 13.91 -9.66
C LEU A 51 1.96 14.06 -8.16
N LEU A 52 2.35 12.99 -7.47
CA LEU A 52 2.68 13.02 -6.05
C LEU A 52 3.86 13.95 -5.75
N GLN A 53 4.90 13.95 -6.60
CA GLN A 53 6.02 14.87 -6.48
C GLN A 53 5.58 16.34 -6.66
N ALA A 54 4.70 16.62 -7.63
CA ALA A 54 4.11 17.94 -7.81
C ALA A 54 3.23 18.36 -6.61
N LEU A 55 2.65 17.41 -5.89
CA LEU A 55 1.92 17.62 -4.63
C LEU A 55 2.84 17.70 -3.39
N GLY A 56 4.17 17.71 -3.58
CA GLY A 56 5.15 17.87 -2.51
C GLY A 56 5.54 16.58 -1.78
N CYS A 57 5.25 15.40 -2.34
CA CYS A 57 5.62 14.11 -1.75
C CYS A 57 7.03 13.68 -2.16
N GLU A 58 7.72 12.96 -1.29
CA GLU A 58 8.87 12.12 -1.62
C GLU A 58 8.35 10.75 -2.11
N THR A 59 8.76 10.31 -3.30
CA THR A 59 8.27 9.06 -3.91
C THR A 59 9.40 8.09 -4.20
N LYS A 60 9.13 6.79 -4.00
CA LYS A 60 10.00 5.70 -4.45
C LYS A 60 9.18 4.68 -5.21
N ILE A 61 9.68 4.24 -6.36
CA ILE A 61 9.07 3.18 -7.16
C ILE A 61 9.93 1.94 -7.02
N PHE A 62 9.35 0.83 -6.54
CA PHE A 62 10.05 -0.44 -6.45
C PHE A 62 10.01 -1.16 -7.80
N ASN A 63 11.19 -1.57 -8.30
CA ASN A 63 11.29 -2.41 -9.49
C ASN A 63 11.19 -3.89 -9.09
N PRO A 64 10.11 -4.62 -9.50
CA PRO A 64 9.92 -6.03 -9.14
C PRO A 64 10.85 -7.00 -9.90
N SER A 65 11.66 -6.53 -10.86
CA SER A 65 12.59 -7.39 -11.58
C SER A 65 13.62 -7.99 -10.62
N GLY A 66 13.79 -9.31 -10.68
CA GLY A 66 14.70 -10.03 -9.80
C GLY A 66 14.18 -10.30 -8.38
N LEU A 67 12.93 -9.93 -8.08
CA LEU A 67 12.28 -10.37 -6.85
C LEU A 67 11.94 -11.86 -6.98
N PRO A 68 12.44 -12.74 -6.09
CA PRO A 68 12.11 -14.17 -6.12
C PRO A 68 10.65 -14.39 -5.77
N LEU A 69 10.12 -15.58 -6.09
CA LEU A 69 8.82 -16.00 -5.56
C LEU A 69 8.93 -16.17 -4.03
N PRO A 70 7.84 -15.89 -3.28
CA PRO A 70 7.78 -16.28 -1.87
C PRO A 70 8.14 -17.76 -1.71
N ASP A 71 8.87 -18.09 -0.65
CA ASP A 71 9.39 -19.42 -0.32
C ASP A 71 10.58 -19.92 -1.17
N ASP A 72 10.90 -19.27 -2.30
CA ASP A 72 12.05 -19.66 -3.15
C ASP A 72 13.39 -19.04 -2.71
N ALA A 73 13.37 -18.12 -1.75
CA ALA A 73 14.56 -17.43 -1.27
C ALA A 73 14.44 -17.05 0.21
N PRO A 74 15.57 -16.82 0.91
CA PRO A 74 15.52 -16.34 2.28
C PRO A 74 15.11 -14.86 2.35
N ASP A 75 14.62 -14.45 3.48
CA ASP A 75 14.25 -13.06 3.81
C ASP A 75 15.40 -12.06 3.61
N THR A 76 16.64 -12.55 3.67
CA THR A 76 17.87 -11.78 3.47
C THR A 76 18.20 -11.54 2.00
N HIS A 77 17.41 -12.09 1.05
CA HIS A 77 17.64 -11.82 -0.37
C HIS A 77 17.60 -10.31 -0.65
N PRO A 78 18.58 -9.73 -1.38
CA PRO A 78 18.71 -8.27 -1.52
C PRO A 78 17.45 -7.56 -2.01
N LYS A 79 16.72 -8.15 -2.96
CA LYS A 79 15.47 -7.60 -3.48
C LYS A 79 14.33 -7.65 -2.46
N VAL A 80 14.31 -8.64 -1.61
CA VAL A 80 13.32 -8.75 -0.51
C VAL A 80 13.63 -7.72 0.56
N ALA A 81 14.91 -7.59 0.96
CA ALA A 81 15.34 -6.59 1.93
C ALA A 81 15.06 -5.16 1.44
N GLU A 82 15.32 -4.87 0.15
CA GLU A 82 14.98 -3.59 -0.49
C GLU A 82 13.48 -3.28 -0.37
N LEU A 83 12.63 -4.23 -0.75
CA LEU A 83 11.17 -4.06 -0.70
C LEU A 83 10.66 -3.81 0.72
N ARG A 84 11.14 -4.58 1.70
CA ARG A 84 10.77 -4.44 3.11
C ARG A 84 11.21 -3.10 3.69
N ALA A 85 12.44 -2.68 3.41
CA ALA A 85 12.93 -1.36 3.84
C ALA A 85 12.12 -0.21 3.24
N LEU A 86 11.72 -0.32 1.96
CA LEU A 86 10.85 0.66 1.31
C LEU A 86 9.43 0.65 1.90
N ALA A 87 8.90 -0.52 2.25
CA ALA A 87 7.60 -0.63 2.89
C ALA A 87 7.59 0.00 4.29
N GLU A 88 8.67 -0.14 5.06
CA GLU A 88 8.82 0.50 6.37
C GLU A 88 8.97 2.02 6.23
N TRP A 89 9.77 2.49 5.26
CA TRP A 89 10.02 3.91 4.99
C TRP A 89 8.74 4.68 4.61
N ALA A 90 7.81 4.05 3.88
CA ALA A 90 6.63 4.70 3.34
C ALA A 90 5.59 5.03 4.43
N GLU A 91 4.84 6.11 4.25
CA GLU A 91 3.65 6.49 5.03
C GLU A 91 2.35 6.16 4.28
N GLY A 92 2.43 6.06 2.96
CA GLY A 92 1.37 5.61 2.08
C GLY A 92 1.93 4.82 0.91
N MET A 93 1.07 4.08 0.21
CA MET A 93 1.44 3.28 -0.94
C MET A 93 0.47 3.47 -2.10
N VAL A 94 0.97 3.25 -3.32
CA VAL A 94 0.17 3.08 -4.53
C VAL A 94 0.45 1.70 -5.10
N TRP A 95 -0.56 0.87 -5.25
CA TRP A 95 -0.44 -0.44 -5.89
C TRP A 95 -1.10 -0.41 -7.27
N THR A 96 -0.30 -0.65 -8.32
CA THR A 96 -0.77 -0.62 -9.71
C THR A 96 -0.57 -1.98 -10.38
N SER A 97 -1.63 -2.73 -10.61
CA SER A 97 -1.55 -4.04 -11.26
C SER A 97 -2.13 -4.02 -12.67
N PRO A 98 -1.50 -4.69 -13.64
CA PRO A 98 -2.26 -5.13 -14.81
C PRO A 98 -3.37 -6.08 -14.37
N GLU A 99 -4.53 -6.00 -15.01
CA GLU A 99 -5.50 -7.08 -14.90
C GLU A 99 -5.13 -8.19 -15.88
N ARG A 100 -5.01 -9.41 -15.37
CA ARG A 100 -4.75 -10.62 -16.16
C ARG A 100 -5.72 -11.71 -15.73
N HIS A 101 -6.54 -12.17 -16.69
CA HIS A 101 -7.57 -13.19 -16.42
C HIS A 101 -8.49 -12.84 -15.26
N GLY A 102 -8.95 -11.57 -15.20
CA GLY A 102 -9.85 -11.09 -14.15
C GLY A 102 -9.21 -10.95 -12.76
N ALA A 103 -7.88 -10.90 -12.67
CA ALA A 103 -7.16 -10.84 -11.39
C ALA A 103 -5.95 -9.88 -11.46
N MET A 104 -5.44 -9.51 -10.28
CA MET A 104 -4.09 -8.92 -10.22
C MET A 104 -3.06 -9.94 -10.70
N THR A 105 -1.89 -9.46 -11.13
CA THR A 105 -0.80 -10.35 -11.57
C THR A 105 -0.13 -11.02 -10.39
N GLY A 106 0.46 -12.21 -10.64
CA GLY A 106 1.33 -12.88 -9.68
C GLY A 106 2.52 -12.01 -9.24
N ILE A 107 3.04 -11.16 -10.14
CA ILE A 107 4.12 -10.21 -9.82
C ILE A 107 3.67 -9.19 -8.76
N MET A 108 2.43 -8.67 -8.83
CA MET A 108 1.90 -7.79 -7.80
C MET A 108 1.70 -8.55 -6.49
N LYS A 109 1.09 -9.74 -6.56
CA LYS A 109 0.83 -10.58 -5.38
C LYS A 109 2.13 -10.97 -4.67
N SER A 110 3.17 -11.37 -5.42
CA SER A 110 4.48 -11.72 -4.87
C SER A 110 5.12 -10.57 -4.09
N GLN A 111 5.04 -9.33 -4.58
CA GLN A 111 5.52 -8.17 -3.83
C GLN A 111 4.79 -8.01 -2.48
N ILE A 112 3.48 -8.17 -2.47
CA ILE A 112 2.66 -8.05 -1.26
C ILE A 112 2.99 -9.19 -0.28
N ASP A 113 3.18 -10.41 -0.77
CA ASP A 113 3.49 -11.58 0.05
C ASP A 113 4.88 -11.49 0.72
N TRP A 114 5.82 -10.79 0.10
CA TRP A 114 7.13 -10.53 0.70
C TRP A 114 7.11 -9.46 1.81
N ILE A 115 6.05 -8.65 1.91
CA ILE A 115 5.90 -7.67 2.99
C ILE A 115 5.23 -8.35 4.18
N PRO A 116 5.92 -8.59 5.30
CA PRO A 116 5.35 -9.29 6.44
C PRO A 116 4.28 -8.41 7.13
N LEU A 117 3.27 -9.05 7.74
CA LEU A 117 2.30 -8.34 8.57
C LEU A 117 2.95 -7.74 9.82
N ASN A 118 4.04 -8.35 10.26
CA ASN A 118 4.87 -7.86 11.35
C ASN A 118 6.31 -8.37 11.18
N SER A 119 7.24 -7.52 11.54
CA SER A 119 8.66 -7.81 11.66
C SER A 119 9.06 -7.48 13.12
N GLY A 120 9.03 -8.48 13.99
CA GLY A 120 9.08 -8.23 15.43
C GLY A 120 7.92 -7.34 15.89
N ALA A 121 8.22 -6.23 16.53
CA ALA A 121 7.23 -5.24 16.96
C ALA A 121 6.79 -4.28 15.82
N VAL A 122 7.50 -4.26 14.71
CA VAL A 122 7.20 -3.37 13.56
C VAL A 122 6.12 -4.00 12.68
N ARG A 123 5.16 -3.19 12.27
CA ARG A 123 4.11 -3.57 11.31
C ARG A 123 4.22 -2.69 10.08
N PRO A 124 4.89 -3.18 9.01
CA PRO A 124 5.32 -2.35 7.89
C PRO A 124 4.19 -1.62 7.15
N THR A 125 2.97 -2.13 7.22
CA THR A 125 1.83 -1.59 6.45
C THR A 125 0.68 -1.08 7.31
N GLN A 126 0.61 -1.48 8.58
CA GLN A 126 -0.53 -1.17 9.45
C GLN A 126 -0.70 0.34 9.65
N GLY A 127 -1.92 0.83 9.40
CA GLY A 127 -2.28 2.23 9.59
C GLY A 127 -1.76 3.17 8.49
N LYS A 128 -1.03 2.65 7.49
CA LYS A 128 -0.60 3.42 6.32
C LYS A 128 -1.71 3.50 5.28
N THR A 129 -1.73 4.56 4.50
CA THR A 129 -2.73 4.76 3.44
C THR A 129 -2.40 3.95 2.19
N LEU A 130 -3.42 3.58 1.43
CA LEU A 130 -3.27 2.82 0.19
C LEU A 130 -4.20 3.37 -0.90
N ALA A 131 -3.64 3.70 -2.06
CA ALA A 131 -4.36 3.86 -3.31
C ALA A 131 -4.16 2.62 -4.20
N VAL A 132 -5.21 2.22 -4.92
CA VAL A 132 -5.16 1.08 -5.84
C VAL A 132 -5.52 1.50 -7.25
N MET A 133 -4.74 1.03 -8.21
CA MET A 133 -4.93 1.30 -9.63
C MET A 133 -4.76 0.02 -10.44
N GLN A 134 -5.48 -0.10 -11.56
CA GLN A 134 -5.25 -1.17 -12.53
C GLN A 134 -5.17 -0.65 -13.95
N VAL A 135 -4.53 -1.41 -14.81
CA VAL A 135 -4.51 -1.22 -16.26
C VAL A 135 -4.97 -2.51 -16.95
N SER A 136 -5.71 -2.38 -18.06
CA SER A 136 -6.15 -3.53 -18.83
C SER A 136 -5.97 -3.28 -20.35
N GLY A 137 -5.83 -4.37 -21.11
CA GLY A 137 -5.80 -4.31 -22.57
C GLY A 137 -7.19 -4.34 -23.21
N GLY A 138 -8.22 -4.75 -22.47
CA GLY A 138 -9.60 -4.86 -22.91
C GLY A 138 -10.48 -3.71 -22.45
N SER A 139 -11.78 -4.01 -22.31
CA SER A 139 -12.77 -3.10 -21.74
C SER A 139 -12.45 -2.80 -20.27
N GLN A 140 -13.06 -1.74 -19.76
CA GLN A 140 -12.89 -1.38 -18.35
C GLN A 140 -13.41 -2.50 -17.43
N SER A 141 -12.61 -2.82 -16.43
CA SER A 141 -12.90 -3.76 -15.36
C SER A 141 -12.40 -3.20 -14.04
N PHE A 142 -12.84 -3.75 -12.92
CA PHE A 142 -12.44 -3.39 -11.57
C PHE A 142 -11.96 -4.58 -10.75
N ASN A 143 -11.75 -5.74 -11.38
CA ASN A 143 -11.45 -6.98 -10.66
C ASN A 143 -10.12 -6.91 -9.91
N ALA A 144 -9.05 -6.41 -10.56
CA ALA A 144 -7.74 -6.32 -9.91
C ALA A 144 -7.73 -5.29 -8.77
N VAL A 145 -8.37 -4.11 -8.92
CA VAL A 145 -8.47 -3.13 -7.83
C VAL A 145 -9.31 -3.67 -6.67
N ASN A 146 -10.39 -4.41 -6.93
CA ASN A 146 -11.20 -5.03 -5.89
C ASN A 146 -10.38 -6.06 -5.08
N GLN A 147 -9.57 -6.87 -5.75
CA GLN A 147 -8.67 -7.82 -5.08
C GLN A 147 -7.60 -7.09 -4.26
N MET A 148 -6.99 -6.04 -4.80
CA MET A 148 -6.01 -5.23 -4.07
C MET A 148 -6.63 -4.53 -2.84
N ARG A 149 -7.91 -4.14 -2.89
CA ARG A 149 -8.63 -3.62 -1.71
C ARG A 149 -8.77 -4.68 -0.62
N ILE A 150 -9.10 -5.93 -0.99
CA ILE A 150 -9.14 -7.06 -0.05
C ILE A 150 -7.77 -7.26 0.61
N LEU A 151 -6.68 -7.25 -0.18
CA LEU A 151 -5.32 -7.36 0.34
C LEU A 151 -4.94 -6.17 1.22
N GLY A 152 -5.28 -4.93 0.83
CA GLY A 152 -5.05 -3.74 1.64
C GLY A 152 -5.67 -3.87 3.03
N ARG A 153 -6.90 -4.40 3.11
CA ARG A 153 -7.54 -4.72 4.39
C ARG A 153 -6.76 -5.78 5.19
N TRP A 154 -6.29 -6.86 4.53
CA TRP A 154 -5.47 -7.89 5.19
C TRP A 154 -4.14 -7.35 5.68
N MET A 155 -3.51 -6.47 4.90
CA MET A 155 -2.28 -5.76 5.27
C MET A 155 -2.53 -4.64 6.29
N ARG A 156 -3.79 -4.48 6.77
CA ARG A 156 -4.21 -3.48 7.76
C ARG A 156 -3.97 -2.03 7.33
N MET A 157 -4.04 -1.78 6.03
CA MET A 157 -3.91 -0.45 5.44
C MET A 157 -5.24 0.29 5.40
N LEU A 158 -5.18 1.62 5.37
CA LEU A 158 -6.29 2.52 5.14
C LEU A 158 -6.44 2.74 3.64
N THR A 159 -7.17 1.83 2.97
CA THR A 159 -7.40 1.96 1.52
C THR A 159 -8.38 3.10 1.26
N ILE A 160 -7.94 4.13 0.53
CA ILE A 160 -8.77 5.30 0.21
C ILE A 160 -9.98 4.91 -0.65
N PRO A 161 -11.11 5.64 -0.56
CA PRO A 161 -12.32 5.35 -1.33
C PRO A 161 -12.10 5.32 -2.83
N ASN A 162 -11.37 6.28 -3.38
CA ASN A 162 -11.17 6.43 -4.81
C ASN A 162 -10.18 5.38 -5.37
N GLN A 163 -10.33 5.06 -6.66
CA GLN A 163 -9.47 4.12 -7.37
C GLN A 163 -9.43 4.45 -8.86
N SER A 164 -8.41 3.94 -9.57
CA SER A 164 -8.30 4.10 -11.02
C SER A 164 -8.30 2.75 -11.74
N SER A 165 -8.99 2.71 -12.89
CA SER A 165 -8.96 1.57 -13.82
C SER A 165 -8.85 2.09 -15.24
N VAL A 166 -7.68 1.91 -15.86
CA VAL A 166 -7.36 2.38 -17.22
C VAL A 166 -7.58 1.24 -18.21
N ALA A 167 -8.68 1.31 -18.95
CA ALA A 167 -8.99 0.37 -20.02
C ALA A 167 -8.17 0.69 -21.27
N LYS A 168 -7.90 -0.32 -22.11
CA LYS A 168 -7.14 -0.17 -23.38
C LYS A 168 -5.88 0.66 -23.18
N ALA A 169 -5.13 0.39 -22.12
CA ALA A 169 -4.02 1.21 -21.67
C ALA A 169 -2.99 1.53 -22.78
N PHE A 170 -2.88 0.67 -23.79
CA PHE A 170 -2.02 0.88 -24.95
C PHE A 170 -2.39 2.11 -25.79
N LEU A 171 -3.62 2.64 -25.66
CA LEU A 171 -4.07 3.86 -26.33
C LEU A 171 -3.80 5.11 -25.50
N GLU A 172 -3.64 4.96 -24.18
CA GLU A 172 -3.58 6.05 -23.21
C GLU A 172 -2.16 6.62 -23.02
N PHE A 173 -1.13 5.93 -23.52
CA PHE A 173 0.25 6.36 -23.40
C PHE A 173 0.87 6.62 -24.78
N ASP A 174 1.67 7.68 -24.88
CA ASP A 174 2.48 8.00 -26.06
C ASP A 174 3.74 7.12 -26.15
N GLU A 175 4.53 7.31 -27.20
CA GLU A 175 5.77 6.55 -27.43
C GLU A 175 6.82 6.81 -26.35
N ALA A 176 6.85 8.03 -25.78
CA ALA A 176 7.73 8.40 -24.68
C ALA A 176 7.26 7.85 -23.32
N GLY A 177 6.13 7.13 -23.28
CA GLY A 177 5.58 6.56 -22.06
C GLY A 177 4.82 7.55 -21.16
N ARG A 178 4.48 8.75 -21.68
CA ARG A 178 3.66 9.73 -20.98
C ARG A 178 2.18 9.47 -21.23
N MET A 179 1.39 9.61 -20.18
CA MET A 179 -0.06 9.46 -20.32
C MET A 179 -0.64 10.65 -21.07
N LYS A 180 -1.54 10.38 -22.02
CA LYS A 180 -2.23 11.40 -22.79
C LYS A 180 -3.34 12.04 -21.96
N PRO A 181 -3.76 13.29 -22.28
CA PRO A 181 -4.94 13.91 -21.69
C PRO A 181 -6.18 13.03 -21.92
N SER A 182 -6.82 12.59 -20.84
CA SER A 182 -8.02 11.75 -20.89
C SER A 182 -8.72 11.72 -19.53
N ALA A 183 -9.97 11.26 -19.50
CA ALA A 183 -10.69 11.03 -18.25
C ALA A 183 -10.01 9.99 -17.34
N TYR A 184 -9.18 9.10 -17.89
CA TYR A 184 -8.37 8.19 -17.09
C TYR A 184 -7.20 8.91 -16.42
N TYR A 185 -6.57 9.87 -17.10
CA TYR A 185 -5.54 10.72 -16.50
C TYR A 185 -6.12 11.53 -15.34
N ASP A 186 -7.24 12.23 -15.59
CA ASP A 186 -7.93 13.01 -14.56
C ASP A 186 -8.28 12.17 -13.34
N ARG A 187 -8.73 10.92 -13.56
CA ARG A 187 -8.99 9.97 -12.47
C ARG A 187 -7.74 9.63 -11.66
N ILE A 188 -6.58 9.51 -12.29
CA ILE A 188 -5.33 9.30 -11.55
C ILE A 188 -4.98 10.53 -10.71
N VAL A 189 -5.20 11.74 -11.23
CA VAL A 189 -5.02 12.98 -10.46
C VAL A 189 -5.91 12.97 -9.21
N ASP A 190 -7.22 12.71 -9.36
CA ASP A 190 -8.16 12.63 -8.24
C ASP A 190 -7.70 11.64 -7.16
N VAL A 191 -7.24 10.44 -7.59
CA VAL A 191 -6.77 9.39 -6.67
C VAL A 191 -5.51 9.82 -5.94
N MET A 192 -4.57 10.49 -6.60
CA MET A 192 -3.33 10.95 -5.95
C MET A 192 -3.60 12.11 -4.98
N GLU A 193 -4.46 13.05 -5.33
CA GLU A 193 -4.89 14.11 -4.41
C GLU A 193 -5.56 13.54 -3.16
N GLU A 194 -6.47 12.60 -3.34
CA GLU A 194 -7.16 11.95 -2.23
C GLU A 194 -6.19 11.18 -1.35
N LEU A 195 -5.22 10.44 -1.93
CA LEU A 195 -4.18 9.75 -1.17
C LEU A 195 -3.37 10.72 -0.31
N VAL A 196 -2.96 11.86 -0.87
CA VAL A 196 -2.20 12.89 -0.13
C VAL A 196 -3.03 13.42 1.03
N LYS A 197 -4.30 13.76 0.81
CA LYS A 197 -5.23 14.26 1.86
C LYS A 197 -5.38 13.25 3.00
N PHE A 198 -5.66 11.98 2.67
CA PHE A 198 -5.79 10.92 3.69
C PHE A 198 -4.46 10.67 4.43
N THR A 199 -3.34 10.68 3.72
CA THR A 199 -2.03 10.47 4.38
C THR A 199 -1.70 11.62 5.33
N LEU A 200 -1.95 12.87 4.94
CA LEU A 200 -1.79 14.04 5.82
C LEU A 200 -2.64 13.94 7.09
N LEU A 201 -3.89 13.48 6.96
CA LEU A 201 -4.79 13.33 8.10
C LEU A 201 -4.35 12.23 9.07
N THR A 202 -3.73 11.15 8.57
CA THR A 202 -3.51 9.94 9.36
C THR A 202 -2.05 9.76 9.82
N ARG A 203 -1.05 10.35 9.13
CA ARG A 203 0.37 10.12 9.41
C ARG A 203 0.78 10.45 10.86
N GLY A 204 0.30 11.58 11.38
CA GLY A 204 0.60 12.01 12.75
C GLY A 204 -0.18 11.24 13.83
N ALA A 205 -1.23 10.54 13.45
CA ALA A 205 -2.10 9.77 14.35
C ALA A 205 -1.97 8.25 14.16
N SER A 206 -1.00 7.75 13.38
CA SER A 206 -0.92 6.33 13.00
C SER A 206 -0.79 5.41 14.22
N GLY A 207 -0.04 5.79 15.23
CA GLY A 207 0.09 5.03 16.49
C GLY A 207 -1.24 4.93 17.23
N TRP A 208 -1.99 6.02 17.32
CA TRP A 208 -3.32 6.04 17.93
C TRP A 208 -4.35 5.22 17.13
N LEU A 209 -4.34 5.34 15.79
CA LEU A 209 -5.22 4.56 14.91
C LEU A 209 -4.98 3.05 14.99
N THR A 210 -3.78 2.64 15.35
CA THR A 210 -3.38 1.23 15.41
C THR A 210 -3.36 0.64 16.81
N ASP A 211 -3.54 1.47 17.85
CA ASP A 211 -3.69 1.01 19.24
C ASP A 211 -4.98 0.21 19.42
N ARG A 212 -4.90 -0.96 20.04
CA ARG A 212 -6.01 -1.90 20.14
C ARG A 212 -6.16 -2.48 21.53
N TYR A 213 -7.38 -2.57 22.00
CA TYR A 213 -7.75 -3.19 23.27
C TYR A 213 -7.11 -4.58 23.48
N SER A 214 -7.17 -5.46 22.45
CA SER A 214 -6.63 -6.81 22.56
C SER A 214 -5.11 -6.85 22.69
N GLU A 215 -4.40 -5.84 22.16
CA GLU A 215 -2.93 -5.76 22.19
C GLU A 215 -2.44 -5.08 23.46
N ARG A 216 -3.25 -4.22 24.08
CA ARG A 216 -2.95 -3.66 25.38
C ARG A 216 -2.94 -4.69 26.53
N LYS A 217 -3.51 -5.89 26.30
CA LYS A 217 -3.48 -7.01 27.27
C LYS A 217 -2.14 -7.75 27.32
N GLU A 218 -1.29 -7.55 26.33
CA GLU A 218 0.00 -8.24 26.21
C GLU A 218 1.13 -7.22 26.22
N SER A 219 2.30 -7.61 26.77
CA SER A 219 3.52 -6.81 26.55
C SER A 219 3.96 -6.89 25.08
N ALA A 220 4.70 -5.88 24.60
CA ALA A 220 5.27 -5.90 23.24
C ALA A 220 6.14 -7.15 22.99
N GLU A 221 6.83 -7.64 24.02
CA GLU A 221 7.64 -8.86 23.96
C GLU A 221 6.79 -10.14 23.85
N ALA A 222 5.70 -10.23 24.63
CA ALA A 222 4.78 -11.36 24.58
C ALA A 222 4.06 -11.41 23.22
N LEU A 223 3.61 -10.25 22.72
CA LEU A 223 3.03 -10.09 21.40
C LEU A 223 4.00 -10.53 20.30
N SER A 224 5.25 -10.08 20.35
CA SER A 224 6.30 -10.43 19.39
C SER A 224 6.57 -11.94 19.40
N LYS A 225 6.70 -12.56 20.57
CA LYS A 225 6.88 -14.02 20.69
C LYS A 225 5.70 -14.79 20.10
N ARG A 226 4.46 -14.40 20.43
CA ARG A 226 3.25 -15.08 19.95
C ARG A 226 3.10 -15.02 18.43
N VAL A 227 3.51 -13.91 17.83
CA VAL A 227 3.41 -13.69 16.39
C VAL A 227 4.51 -14.44 15.64
N ASN A 228 5.75 -14.41 16.15
CA ASN A 228 6.89 -15.10 15.53
C ASN A 228 6.82 -16.63 15.65
N LEU A 229 6.16 -17.17 16.68
CA LEU A 229 5.91 -18.62 16.82
C LEU A 229 4.92 -19.19 15.78
N ARG A 230 4.19 -18.33 15.06
CA ARG A 230 3.28 -18.74 13.98
C ARG A 230 3.88 -18.61 12.58
N GLY A 231 5.13 -18.21 12.50
CA GLY A 231 5.89 -18.02 11.26
C GLY A 231 6.87 -19.16 10.94
N VAL A 232 6.58 -20.36 11.48
CA VAL A 232 7.31 -21.60 11.13
C VAL A 232 6.33 -22.55 10.47
#